data_06e03aaf1865ce54a93e74cfc9693b32
#
_entry.id   06e03aaf1865ce54a93e74cfc9693b32
#
_cell.length_a   1.000
_cell.length_b   1.000
_cell.length_c   1.000
_cell.angle_alpha   90.00
_cell.angle_beta   90.00
_cell.angle_gamma   90.00
#
_symmetry.space_group_name_H-M   'P 1'
#
loop_
_entity.id
_entity.type
_entity.pdbx_description
1 polymer ?
#
loop_
_entity_poly.entity_id
_entity_poly.type
_entity_poly.pdbx_seq_one_letter_code
_entity_poly.pdbx_strand_id
1 'polypeptide(L)'
;MRYFRLSMLIILISSTPLSLSFAQEIAAPDFAISNAQLPNKLSDLAGQVVYLDFWASWCKPCRQSFPWMNQMQRKYAAQGLQIIAINLDAESSLAKDFLDKVPAQIPVIYDPEGNIASDYQLIGMPSSYLIDKTGKVRFAHKGFFTHTEPLYEEELVLLLNE
;
A
#
# COMPACT_ATOMS: atom_id res chain seq x y z
N MET A 1 -81.60 -0.14 1.11
CA MET A 1 -80.51 -0.10 0.19
C MET A 1 -79.28 0.49 0.87
N ARG A 2 -78.32 -0.35 1.24
CA ARG A 2 -77.10 0.05 1.99
C ARG A 2 -75.93 -0.01 0.98
N TYR A 3 -75.38 1.17 0.61
CA TYR A 3 -74.20 1.28 -0.24
C TYR A 3 -72.98 1.00 0.55
N PHE A 4 -72.28 -0.13 0.22
CA PHE A 4 -71.02 -0.54 0.77
C PHE A 4 -69.91 0.18 -0.03
N ARG A 5 -69.27 1.20 0.58
CA ARG A 5 -68.12 1.91 -0.05
C ARG A 5 -66.85 1.07 0.21
N LEU A 6 -66.34 0.48 -0.86
CA LEU A 6 -65.07 -0.24 -0.86
C LEU A 6 -63.95 0.81 -0.97
N SER A 7 -63.24 1.09 0.14
CA SER A 7 -62.05 1.96 0.16
C SER A 7 -60.87 1.13 -0.35
N MET A 8 -60.38 1.48 -1.54
CA MET A 8 -59.20 0.88 -2.14
C MET A 8 -57.95 1.58 -1.53
N LEU A 9 -57.23 0.84 -0.65
CA LEU A 9 -56.00 1.30 -0.05
C LEU A 9 -54.84 1.15 -1.06
N ILE A 10 -54.40 2.23 -1.66
CA ILE A 10 -53.22 2.26 -2.57
C ILE A 10 -51.98 2.26 -1.69
N ILE A 11 -51.27 1.13 -1.63
CA ILE A 11 -49.97 1.01 -1.02
C ILE A 11 -48.93 1.56 -1.99
N LEU A 12 -48.44 2.77 -1.73
CA LEU A 12 -47.27 3.35 -2.41
C LEU A 12 -45.99 2.65 -1.91
N ILE A 13 -45.49 1.72 -2.75
CA ILE A 13 -44.18 1.13 -2.52
C ILE A 13 -43.15 2.15 -2.91
N SER A 14 -42.59 2.84 -1.91
CA SER A 14 -41.46 3.75 -2.06
C SER A 14 -40.19 2.92 -2.33
N SER A 15 -39.78 2.84 -3.60
CA SER A 15 -38.50 2.25 -4.00
C SER A 15 -37.38 3.25 -3.65
N THR A 16 -36.76 3.11 -2.49
CA THR A 16 -35.50 3.80 -2.17
C THR A 16 -34.39 3.22 -3.05
N PRO A 17 -33.68 4.06 -3.84
CA PRO A 17 -32.51 3.58 -4.57
C PRO A 17 -31.43 3.16 -3.55
N LEU A 18 -30.99 1.91 -3.65
CA LEU A 18 -29.82 1.40 -2.93
C LEU A 18 -28.58 2.11 -3.51
N SER A 19 -28.12 3.15 -2.83
CA SER A 19 -26.86 3.81 -3.18
C SER A 19 -25.72 2.86 -2.91
N LEU A 20 -25.19 2.22 -3.95
CA LEU A 20 -23.92 1.51 -3.91
C LEU A 20 -22.82 2.57 -3.63
N SER A 21 -22.39 2.65 -2.39
CA SER A 21 -21.17 3.39 -2.02
C SER A 21 -20.00 2.61 -2.60
N PHE A 22 -19.51 3.05 -3.77
CA PHE A 22 -18.20 2.60 -4.24
C PHE A 22 -17.16 3.15 -3.26
N ALA A 23 -16.43 2.26 -2.59
CA ALA A 23 -15.23 2.64 -1.88
C ALA A 23 -14.33 3.40 -2.88
N GLN A 24 -13.92 4.62 -2.55
CA GLN A 24 -13.13 5.44 -3.44
C GLN A 24 -11.76 4.78 -3.58
N GLU A 25 -11.52 4.13 -4.71
CA GLU A 25 -10.24 3.52 -5.04
C GLU A 25 -9.24 4.64 -5.31
N ILE A 26 -8.25 4.78 -4.43
CA ILE A 26 -7.27 5.86 -4.47
C ILE A 26 -6.10 5.40 -5.35
N ALA A 27 -5.86 6.09 -6.47
CA ALA A 27 -4.65 5.88 -7.27
C ALA A 27 -3.41 6.20 -6.42
N ALA A 28 -2.38 5.34 -6.50
CA ALA A 28 -1.12 5.61 -5.83
C ALA A 28 -0.47 6.86 -6.45
N PRO A 29 0.01 7.82 -5.64
CA PRO A 29 0.80 8.93 -6.13
C PRO A 29 2.00 8.43 -6.94
N ASP A 30 2.13 8.90 -8.18
CA ASP A 30 3.24 8.53 -9.07
C ASP A 30 4.49 9.36 -8.73
N PHE A 31 5.66 8.75 -8.82
CA PHE A 31 6.93 9.43 -8.60
C PHE A 31 8.04 8.85 -9.48
N ALA A 32 9.06 9.66 -9.73
CA ALA A 32 10.24 9.24 -10.47
C ALA A 32 11.12 8.31 -9.61
N ILE A 33 11.56 7.20 -10.19
CA ILE A 33 12.41 6.21 -9.53
C ILE A 33 13.85 6.39 -10.04
N SER A 34 14.75 6.70 -9.13
CA SER A 34 16.19 6.79 -9.41
C SER A 34 16.90 5.54 -8.88
N ASN A 35 16.65 4.39 -9.53
CA ASN A 35 17.26 3.11 -9.19
C ASN A 35 17.41 2.25 -10.45
N ALA A 36 18.63 1.77 -10.73
CA ALA A 36 18.93 1.03 -11.95
C ALA A 36 18.24 -0.35 -12.07
N GLN A 37 17.70 -0.88 -10.98
CA GLN A 37 17.00 -2.17 -10.93
C GLN A 37 15.50 -2.04 -11.22
N LEU A 38 14.98 -0.82 -11.30
CA LEU A 38 13.56 -0.52 -11.44
C LEU A 38 13.33 0.35 -12.71
N PRO A 39 12.10 0.40 -13.23
CA PRO A 39 11.73 1.35 -14.26
C PRO A 39 11.79 2.80 -13.75
N ASN A 40 11.60 3.78 -14.66
CA ASN A 40 11.85 5.18 -14.34
C ASN A 40 10.83 5.82 -13.40
N LYS A 41 9.67 5.22 -13.23
CA LYS A 41 8.62 5.73 -12.34
C LYS A 41 7.71 4.60 -11.83
N LEU A 42 6.98 4.88 -10.75
CA LEU A 42 6.10 3.90 -10.12
C LEU A 42 5.03 3.37 -11.09
N SER A 43 4.42 4.23 -11.89
CA SER A 43 3.37 3.84 -12.84
C SER A 43 3.85 2.85 -13.91
N ASP A 44 5.15 2.76 -14.16
CA ASP A 44 5.73 1.79 -15.11
C ASP A 44 5.77 0.35 -14.53
N LEU A 45 5.45 0.19 -13.23
CA LEU A 45 5.27 -1.11 -12.56
C LEU A 45 3.84 -1.67 -12.70
N ALA A 46 2.99 -1.05 -13.51
CA ALA A 46 1.64 -1.56 -13.76
C ALA A 46 1.66 -3.04 -14.17
N GLY A 47 0.74 -3.83 -13.62
CA GLY A 47 0.71 -5.29 -13.77
C GLY A 47 1.43 -6.04 -12.65
N GLN A 48 2.16 -5.35 -11.78
CA GLN A 48 2.79 -5.91 -10.58
C GLN A 48 2.05 -5.42 -9.32
N VAL A 49 2.10 -6.22 -8.26
CA VAL A 49 1.75 -5.78 -6.92
C VAL A 49 2.96 -5.09 -6.32
N VAL A 50 2.80 -3.85 -5.85
CA VAL A 50 3.90 -3.08 -5.28
C VAL A 50 3.68 -2.88 -3.78
N TYR A 51 4.70 -3.19 -2.98
CA TYR A 51 4.75 -2.87 -1.55
C TYR A 51 5.78 -1.76 -1.33
N LEU A 52 5.30 -0.55 -0.99
CA LEU A 52 6.16 0.58 -0.63
C LEU A 52 6.33 0.62 0.89
N ASP A 53 7.56 0.71 1.38
CA ASP A 53 7.87 0.89 2.81
C ASP A 53 8.69 2.15 3.03
N PHE A 54 8.18 3.08 3.83
CA PHE A 54 8.87 4.31 4.20
C PHE A 54 9.63 4.11 5.51
N TRP A 55 10.93 4.39 5.50
CA TRP A 55 11.83 4.14 6.63
C TRP A 55 12.92 5.19 6.80
N ALA A 56 13.58 5.17 7.97
CA ALA A 56 14.77 5.95 8.24
C ALA A 56 15.73 5.17 9.17
N SER A 57 16.99 5.54 9.19
CA SER A 57 18.05 4.87 9.97
C SER A 57 17.77 4.86 11.48
N TRP A 58 17.13 5.90 12.00
CA TRP A 58 16.74 6.05 13.41
C TRP A 58 15.44 5.33 13.79
N CYS A 59 14.74 4.78 12.82
CA CYS A 59 13.47 4.08 13.02
C CYS A 59 13.71 2.65 13.54
N LYS A 60 13.52 2.43 14.85
CA LYS A 60 13.73 1.11 15.46
C LYS A 60 12.83 -0.01 14.88
N PRO A 61 11.51 0.20 14.70
CA PRO A 61 10.64 -0.85 14.12
C PRO A 61 11.03 -1.21 12.68
N CYS A 62 11.62 -0.28 11.92
CA CYS A 62 12.07 -0.54 10.55
C CYS A 62 13.15 -1.63 10.47
N ARG A 63 13.93 -1.85 11.55
CA ARG A 63 14.88 -2.96 11.61
C ARG A 63 14.21 -4.33 11.57
N GLN A 64 12.95 -4.40 11.98
CA GLN A 64 12.17 -5.64 11.98
C GLN A 64 11.48 -5.88 10.64
N SER A 65 11.09 -4.81 9.91
CA SER A 65 10.42 -4.96 8.61
C SER A 65 11.35 -5.46 7.51
N PHE A 66 12.64 -5.08 7.52
CA PHE A 66 13.59 -5.46 6.45
C PHE A 66 13.77 -6.98 6.26
N PRO A 67 14.00 -7.79 7.30
CA PRO A 67 14.09 -9.25 7.15
C PRO A 67 12.83 -9.85 6.54
N TRP A 68 11.65 -9.40 6.98
CA TRP A 68 10.37 -9.83 6.45
C TRP A 68 10.19 -9.40 4.98
N MET A 69 10.46 -8.14 4.64
CA MET A 69 10.40 -7.65 3.26
C MET A 69 11.32 -8.44 2.32
N ASN A 70 12.57 -8.70 2.74
CA ASN A 70 13.50 -9.54 1.99
C ASN A 70 12.95 -10.95 1.76
N GLN A 71 12.30 -11.53 2.77
CA GLN A 71 11.66 -12.85 2.65
C GLN A 71 10.49 -12.82 1.67
N MET A 72 9.60 -11.84 1.76
CA MET A 72 8.44 -11.69 0.88
C MET A 72 8.87 -11.45 -0.57
N GLN A 73 9.85 -10.59 -0.80
CA GLN A 73 10.40 -10.37 -2.14
C GLN A 73 10.91 -11.68 -2.75
N ARG A 74 11.72 -12.46 -2.02
CA ARG A 74 12.22 -13.75 -2.52
C ARG A 74 11.09 -14.73 -2.81
N LYS A 75 10.06 -14.76 -1.96
CA LYS A 75 8.96 -15.71 -2.04
C LYS A 75 8.01 -15.42 -3.21
N TYR A 76 7.75 -14.15 -3.48
CA TYR A 76 6.68 -13.74 -4.37
C TYR A 76 7.13 -12.94 -5.60
N ALA A 77 8.43 -12.64 -5.79
CA ALA A 77 8.91 -11.91 -6.95
C ALA A 77 8.48 -12.56 -8.29
N ALA A 78 8.59 -13.89 -8.39
CA ALA A 78 8.17 -14.63 -9.59
C ALA A 78 6.65 -14.59 -9.86
N GLN A 79 5.86 -14.18 -8.85
CA GLN A 79 4.41 -14.00 -8.96
C GLN A 79 4.01 -12.54 -9.23
N GLY A 80 5.00 -11.66 -9.39
CA GLY A 80 4.78 -10.26 -9.72
C GLY A 80 4.77 -9.31 -8.51
N LEU A 81 5.38 -9.70 -7.37
CA LEU A 81 5.61 -8.77 -6.26
C LEU A 81 6.87 -7.95 -6.49
N GLN A 82 6.75 -6.63 -6.33
CA GLN A 82 7.87 -5.71 -6.22
C GLN A 82 7.81 -4.96 -4.89
N ILE A 83 8.82 -5.14 -4.04
CA ILE A 83 8.97 -4.35 -2.81
C ILE A 83 9.97 -3.24 -3.06
N ILE A 84 9.68 -2.03 -2.56
CA ILE A 84 10.52 -0.84 -2.67
C ILE A 84 10.59 -0.17 -1.30
N ALA A 85 11.79 0.05 -0.79
CA ALA A 85 12.03 0.77 0.46
C ALA A 85 12.41 2.23 0.16
N ILE A 86 11.65 3.19 0.70
CA ILE A 86 11.86 4.63 0.51
C ILE A 86 12.49 5.19 1.79
N ASN A 87 13.72 5.66 1.67
CA ASN A 87 14.48 6.20 2.80
C ASN A 87 14.28 7.71 2.95
N LEU A 88 14.04 8.16 4.16
CA LEU A 88 13.77 9.56 4.52
C LEU A 88 14.90 10.21 5.36
N ASP A 89 16.07 9.59 5.42
CA ASP A 89 17.23 10.26 6.05
C ASP A 89 17.67 11.45 5.20
N ALA A 90 17.90 12.60 5.83
CA ALA A 90 18.42 13.79 5.16
C ALA A 90 19.83 13.55 4.56
N GLU A 91 20.60 12.64 5.17
CA GLU A 91 21.93 12.25 4.72
C GLU A 91 21.94 10.77 4.35
N SER A 92 22.27 10.45 3.11
CA SER A 92 22.32 9.06 2.59
C SER A 92 23.35 8.18 3.30
N SER A 93 24.38 8.78 3.94
CA SER A 93 25.35 8.06 4.76
C SER A 93 24.71 7.35 5.95
N LEU A 94 23.68 7.94 6.57
CA LEU A 94 22.95 7.33 7.68
C LEU A 94 22.19 6.07 7.25
N ALA A 95 21.55 6.16 6.09
CA ALA A 95 20.89 5.00 5.49
C ALA A 95 21.89 3.89 5.18
N LYS A 96 23.07 4.23 4.64
CA LYS A 96 24.12 3.26 4.36
C LYS A 96 24.59 2.54 5.61
N ASP A 97 24.89 3.28 6.68
CA ASP A 97 25.30 2.71 7.97
C ASP A 97 24.24 1.77 8.59
N PHE A 98 22.97 2.05 8.32
CA PHE A 98 21.87 1.17 8.69
C PHE A 98 21.88 -0.11 7.84
N LEU A 99 21.97 0.02 6.52
CA LEU A 99 21.92 -1.09 5.57
C LEU A 99 23.15 -2.03 5.69
N ASP A 100 24.29 -1.53 6.13
CA ASP A 100 25.46 -2.35 6.45
C ASP A 100 25.19 -3.32 7.62
N LYS A 101 24.25 -2.98 8.51
CA LYS A 101 23.86 -3.79 9.68
C LYS A 101 22.56 -4.58 9.44
N VAL A 102 21.70 -4.07 8.58
CA VAL A 102 20.38 -4.66 8.23
C VAL A 102 20.27 -4.65 6.71
N PRO A 103 20.86 -5.66 6.02
CA PRO A 103 20.93 -5.65 4.57
C PRO A 103 19.56 -5.67 3.88
N ALA A 104 19.37 -4.78 2.91
CA ALA A 104 18.25 -4.81 1.98
C ALA A 104 18.59 -5.68 0.75
N GLN A 105 17.73 -6.66 0.44
CA GLN A 105 17.75 -7.42 -0.81
C GLN A 105 16.63 -6.94 -1.76
N ILE A 106 16.16 -5.74 -1.52
CA ILE A 106 15.11 -5.03 -2.23
C ILE A 106 15.66 -3.66 -2.67
N PRO A 107 15.13 -3.07 -3.74
CA PRO A 107 15.51 -1.72 -4.14
C PRO A 107 15.25 -0.69 -3.04
N VAL A 108 16.22 0.22 -2.87
CA VAL A 108 16.11 1.37 -1.97
C VAL A 108 16.11 2.65 -2.82
N ILE A 109 15.17 3.54 -2.53
CA ILE A 109 15.06 4.88 -3.11
C ILE A 109 15.28 5.89 -1.99
N TYR A 110 15.94 7.00 -2.30
CA TYR A 110 16.21 8.06 -1.34
C TYR A 110 15.30 9.26 -1.61
N ASP A 111 14.60 9.71 -0.58
CA ASP A 111 13.69 10.87 -0.57
C ASP A 111 14.07 11.82 0.58
N PRO A 112 15.29 12.42 0.55
CA PRO A 112 15.80 13.22 1.66
C PRO A 112 15.00 14.51 1.91
N GLU A 113 14.27 14.99 0.90
CA GLU A 113 13.41 16.17 0.98
C GLU A 113 11.98 15.81 1.43
N GLY A 114 11.62 14.52 1.44
CA GLY A 114 10.31 14.03 1.84
C GLY A 114 9.18 14.34 0.84
N ASN A 115 9.52 14.54 -0.44
CA ASN A 115 8.53 14.86 -1.46
C ASN A 115 7.59 13.68 -1.70
N ILE A 116 8.14 12.47 -1.87
CA ILE A 116 7.34 11.24 -2.04
C ILE A 116 6.52 10.99 -0.76
N ALA A 117 7.14 11.13 0.42
CA ALA A 117 6.46 10.95 1.70
C ALA A 117 5.28 11.93 1.87
N SER A 118 5.42 13.17 1.39
CA SER A 118 4.36 14.18 1.40
C SER A 118 3.19 13.78 0.52
N ASP A 119 3.45 13.29 -0.72
CA ASP A 119 2.42 12.86 -1.65
C ASP A 119 1.61 11.67 -1.09
N TYR A 120 2.26 10.79 -0.34
CA TYR A 120 1.62 9.68 0.38
C TYR A 120 1.03 10.09 1.74
N GLN A 121 1.05 11.37 2.09
CA GLN A 121 0.54 11.92 3.36
C GLN A 121 1.09 11.16 4.58
N LEU A 122 2.39 10.88 4.55
CA LEU A 122 3.06 10.08 5.58
C LEU A 122 2.95 10.75 6.96
N ILE A 123 2.48 10.02 7.97
CA ILE A 123 2.33 10.54 9.34
C ILE A 123 3.46 10.05 10.26
N GLY A 124 4.10 8.94 9.92
CA GLY A 124 5.16 8.34 10.75
C GLY A 124 5.79 7.13 10.08
N MET A 125 6.83 6.56 10.72
CA MET A 125 7.60 5.43 10.21
C MET A 125 7.66 4.25 11.17
N PRO A 126 7.75 3.00 10.64
CA PRO A 126 7.52 2.67 9.26
C PRO A 126 6.06 2.91 8.87
N SER A 127 5.81 3.25 7.63
CA SER A 127 4.48 3.16 7.03
C SER A 127 4.63 2.45 5.70
N SER A 128 3.69 1.57 5.40
CA SER A 128 3.69 0.85 4.14
C SER A 128 2.37 0.99 3.39
N TYR A 129 2.46 0.93 2.07
CA TYR A 129 1.33 1.01 1.16
C TYR A 129 1.40 -0.15 0.19
N LEU A 130 0.31 -0.91 0.12
CA LEU A 130 0.17 -2.03 -0.80
C LEU A 130 -0.66 -1.61 -1.99
N ILE A 131 -0.05 -1.65 -3.17
CA ILE A 131 -0.60 -1.15 -4.44
C ILE A 131 -0.88 -2.36 -5.33
N ASP A 132 -2.08 -2.42 -5.89
CA ASP A 132 -2.50 -3.50 -6.78
C ASP A 132 -1.94 -3.35 -8.22
N LYS A 133 -2.19 -4.36 -9.04
CA LYS A 133 -1.73 -4.41 -10.45
C LYS A 133 -2.28 -3.28 -11.32
N THR A 134 -3.33 -2.57 -10.87
CA THR A 134 -3.92 -1.42 -11.56
C THR A 134 -3.34 -0.08 -11.09
N GLY A 135 -2.42 -0.09 -10.11
CA GLY A 135 -1.79 1.11 -9.55
C GLY A 135 -2.62 1.80 -8.46
N LYS A 136 -3.52 1.09 -7.80
CA LYS A 136 -4.35 1.63 -6.71
C LYS A 136 -3.85 1.18 -5.36
N VAL A 137 -3.85 2.09 -4.38
CA VAL A 137 -3.58 1.75 -2.99
C VAL A 137 -4.77 0.96 -2.42
N ARG A 138 -4.51 -0.26 -1.99
CA ARG A 138 -5.50 -1.17 -1.42
C ARG A 138 -5.40 -1.29 0.09
N PHE A 139 -4.18 -1.27 0.62
CA PHE A 139 -3.92 -1.31 2.06
C PHE A 139 -2.85 -0.28 2.43
N ALA A 140 -2.96 0.25 3.65
CA ALA A 140 -1.98 1.16 4.24
C ALA A 140 -1.79 0.81 5.72
N HIS A 141 -0.53 0.63 6.14
CA HIS A 141 -0.19 0.27 7.51
C HIS A 141 0.68 1.33 8.15
N LYS A 142 0.47 1.56 9.45
CA LYS A 142 1.29 2.43 10.29
C LYS A 142 1.99 1.59 11.35
N GLY A 143 3.32 1.65 11.36
CA GLY A 143 4.13 0.77 12.18
C GLY A 143 4.32 -0.62 11.55
N PHE A 144 5.29 -1.37 12.09
CA PHE A 144 5.52 -2.76 11.77
C PHE A 144 5.56 -3.57 13.06
N PHE A 145 4.79 -4.65 13.11
CA PHE A 145 4.72 -5.53 14.26
C PHE A 145 4.86 -6.98 13.82
N THR A 146 5.77 -7.73 14.41
CA THR A 146 6.03 -9.12 14.01
C THR A 146 4.82 -10.03 14.17
N HIS A 147 3.92 -9.74 15.12
CA HIS A 147 2.68 -10.51 15.28
C HIS A 147 1.64 -10.26 14.18
N THR A 148 1.81 -9.20 13.37
CA THR A 148 0.92 -8.89 12.23
C THR A 148 1.51 -9.32 10.88
N GLU A 149 2.71 -9.91 10.83
CA GLU A 149 3.32 -10.41 9.61
C GLU A 149 2.40 -11.36 8.81
N PRO A 150 1.66 -12.29 9.43
CA PRO A 150 0.73 -13.16 8.69
C PRO A 150 -0.38 -12.37 7.97
N LEU A 151 -0.89 -11.29 8.57
CA LEU A 151 -1.89 -10.43 7.94
C LEU A 151 -1.31 -9.68 6.74
N TYR A 152 -0.12 -9.11 6.87
CA TYR A 152 0.55 -8.43 5.76
C TYR A 152 0.81 -9.37 4.59
N GLU A 153 1.20 -10.62 4.87
CA GLU A 153 1.40 -11.63 3.84
C GLU A 153 0.08 -12.06 3.18
N GLU A 154 -1.01 -12.20 3.95
CA GLU A 154 -2.35 -12.51 3.43
C GLU A 154 -2.83 -11.44 2.45
N GLU A 155 -2.66 -10.17 2.77
CA GLU A 155 -3.00 -9.04 1.90
C GLU A 155 -2.17 -9.03 0.61
N LEU A 156 -0.86 -9.32 0.69
CA LEU A 156 0.00 -9.50 -0.48
C LEU A 156 -0.52 -10.61 -1.39
N VAL A 157 -0.81 -11.78 -0.83
CA VAL A 157 -1.30 -12.95 -1.57
C VAL A 157 -2.66 -12.67 -2.20
N LEU A 158 -3.54 -11.95 -1.51
CA LEU A 158 -4.82 -11.52 -2.04
C LEU A 158 -4.64 -10.75 -3.37
N LEU A 159 -3.79 -9.71 -3.37
CA LEU A 159 -3.59 -8.88 -4.56
C LEU A 159 -2.80 -9.59 -5.66
N LEU A 160 -1.90 -10.51 -5.31
CA LEU A 160 -1.18 -11.31 -6.30
C LEU A 160 -2.10 -12.26 -7.09
N ASN A 161 -3.22 -12.67 -6.48
CA ASN A 161 -4.21 -13.58 -7.09
C ASN A 161 -5.34 -12.85 -7.84
N GLU A 162 -5.45 -11.53 -7.76
CA GLU A 162 -6.31 -10.71 -8.60
C GLU A 162 -5.76 -10.56 -10.02
#